data_412db8c11d8a25a1cc743cd5a91201ae
#
_entry.id   412db8c11d8a25a1cc743cd5a91201ae
#
_cell.length_a   1.000
_cell.length_b   1.000
_cell.length_c   1.000
_cell.angle_alpha   90.00
_cell.angle_beta   90.00
_cell.angle_gamma   90.00
#
_symmetry.space_group_name_H-M   'P 1'
#
loop_
_entity.id
_entity.type
_entity.pdbx_description
1 polymer ?
#
loop_
_entity_poly.entity_id
_entity_poly.type
_entity_poly.pdbx_seq_one_letter_code
_entity_poly.pdbx_strand_id
1 'polypeptide(L)'
;MKRISLISFFVLVAMMLLPNLEAQSIQELRNSRKFNRQDYEIPAYSNRYVMVDKLPDGSFLITPYEKMKYLLLPVSDASPVAYLDVKDIDNIMLSAEIHLAKTEEYYYIPVDLDQFKSAKELNIILNKVSENDLFWNYIKMVDNLSEFKSTSTILHHSVNNAANGRPLAFFFRNGKYHLYYQTNMYGNACENTAVGHSVSDDLLQWQNMPLLMPYNRKNIVVSAAPICSNDLSNKGKLHTMLFSSSDGSDFTQQYLARCTDEADRVEDILDAHFPDFDGHFRVFKVMKFPNTDNHILIGADMEKIQILFSDNLIDWMPLSDFKTELFKTASIENVELISLPVKNKNENKLTLIVSLKRADNIASTVYYMVANFDGKKFIPDASNNDFTKFDDGASLSMLTVLYPENANSNNLALGWLDNSVDKKMFGLNVYGNCNTLPLSLFLYEKGGKYLLGANPYINLKSNSNLKSQVYSFKSKKIKEQTVIDDFVQNSAPAYNISFNIQKGDAKTVEFRMYNQKNEIVIFNFDLVRNQLVVDRKKSGIIPVNEFVEPDEPVAFEENKITNVRIVVDKNLLEVFLNDGRKVASYGINSANPFDTFSFIPHDGKCTVKNFSAIGYKY
;
A
#
# COMPACT_ATOMS: atom_id res chain seq x y z
N MET A 1 -0.28 28.27 52.04
CA MET A 1 -1.37 27.29 51.97
C MET A 1 -2.24 27.60 50.78
N LYS A 2 -2.03 26.86 49.67
CA LYS A 2 -2.83 27.02 48.45
C LYS A 2 -4.13 26.25 48.61
N ARG A 3 -5.26 26.93 48.47
CA ARG A 3 -6.57 26.30 48.38
C ARG A 3 -6.62 25.48 47.06
N ILE A 4 -6.48 24.18 47.15
CA ILE A 4 -6.85 23.26 46.07
C ILE A 4 -8.37 23.33 46.01
N SER A 5 -8.90 23.73 44.87
CA SER A 5 -10.33 23.91 44.67
C SER A 5 -11.02 22.55 44.84
N LEU A 6 -12.06 22.51 45.66
CA LEU A 6 -12.90 21.33 45.89
C LEU A 6 -13.44 20.72 44.60
N ILE A 7 -13.58 21.55 43.55
CA ILE A 7 -14.04 21.18 42.23
C ILE A 7 -13.03 20.26 41.53
N SER A 8 -11.69 20.53 41.64
CA SER A 8 -10.66 19.68 41.04
C SER A 8 -10.58 18.30 41.69
N PHE A 9 -10.89 18.22 42.97
CA PHE A 9 -10.94 16.96 43.71
C PHE A 9 -12.15 16.10 43.29
N PHE A 10 -13.32 16.72 43.12
CA PHE A 10 -14.53 16.04 42.66
C PHE A 10 -14.41 15.55 41.20
N VAL A 11 -13.75 16.31 40.30
CA VAL A 11 -13.51 15.88 38.94
C VAL A 11 -12.52 14.70 38.88
N LEU A 12 -11.47 14.72 39.70
CA LEU A 12 -10.52 13.61 39.78
C LEU A 12 -11.16 12.33 40.35
N VAL A 13 -12.02 12.47 41.38
CA VAL A 13 -12.76 11.34 41.95
C VAL A 13 -13.84 10.83 41.00
N ALA A 14 -14.49 11.69 40.22
CA ALA A 14 -15.44 11.27 39.19
C ALA A 14 -14.74 10.54 38.03
N MET A 15 -13.53 10.98 37.60
CA MET A 15 -12.74 10.28 36.57
C MET A 15 -12.19 8.92 37.05
N MET A 16 -11.99 8.71 38.36
CA MET A 16 -11.60 7.42 38.92
C MET A 16 -12.79 6.47 39.17
N LEU A 17 -13.99 6.98 39.22
CA LEU A 17 -15.20 6.16 39.49
C LEU A 17 -15.88 5.67 38.20
N LEU A 18 -15.69 6.36 37.06
CA LEU A 18 -16.33 6.00 35.80
C LEU A 18 -15.95 4.59 35.30
N PRO A 19 -14.67 4.18 35.29
CA PRO A 19 -14.29 2.83 34.89
C PRO A 19 -14.86 1.75 35.83
N ASN A 20 -14.90 2.02 37.13
CA ASN A 20 -15.45 1.07 38.10
C ASN A 20 -16.97 0.87 37.98
N LEU A 21 -17.69 1.91 37.56
CA LEU A 21 -19.14 1.83 37.32
C LEU A 21 -19.46 1.00 36.06
N GLU A 22 -18.64 1.12 35.00
CA GLU A 22 -18.79 0.33 33.78
C GLU A 22 -18.51 -1.15 34.06
N ALA A 23 -17.38 -1.47 34.70
CA ALA A 23 -17.02 -2.83 35.09
C ALA A 23 -18.06 -3.47 36.03
N GLN A 24 -18.57 -2.72 36.98
CA GLN A 24 -19.61 -3.19 37.89
C GLN A 24 -20.91 -3.47 37.11
N SER A 25 -21.31 -2.63 36.19
CA SER A 25 -22.51 -2.82 35.36
C SER A 25 -22.43 -4.05 34.45
N ILE A 26 -21.26 -4.29 33.83
CA ILE A 26 -21.02 -5.48 33.02
C ILE A 26 -21.07 -6.75 33.86
N GLN A 27 -20.49 -6.71 35.06
CA GLN A 27 -20.51 -7.84 35.99
C GLN A 27 -21.94 -8.12 36.51
N GLU A 28 -22.73 -7.10 36.78
CA GLU A 28 -24.14 -7.22 37.16
C GLU A 28 -24.98 -7.84 36.06
N LEU A 29 -24.79 -7.41 34.78
CA LEU A 29 -25.44 -8.00 33.62
C LEU A 29 -25.09 -9.49 33.46
N ARG A 30 -23.84 -9.86 33.64
CA ARG A 30 -23.39 -11.26 33.53
C ARG A 30 -23.97 -12.12 34.68
N ASN A 31 -24.04 -11.57 35.88
CA ASN A 31 -24.61 -12.25 37.02
C ASN A 31 -26.12 -12.45 36.83
N SER A 32 -26.86 -11.46 36.34
CA SER A 32 -28.29 -11.58 36.06
C SER A 32 -28.57 -12.66 35.01
N ARG A 33 -27.72 -12.81 33.99
CA ARG A 33 -27.81 -13.87 32.98
C ARG A 33 -27.57 -15.28 33.51
N LYS A 34 -26.71 -15.44 34.51
CA LYS A 34 -26.47 -16.75 35.14
C LYS A 34 -27.69 -17.21 35.98
N PHE A 35 -28.47 -16.28 36.53
CA PHE A 35 -29.58 -16.59 37.39
C PHE A 35 -30.95 -16.70 36.70
N ASN A 36 -31.17 -16.02 35.55
CA ASN A 36 -32.50 -15.94 34.90
C ASN A 36 -32.44 -16.30 33.42
N ARG A 37 -32.00 -17.50 33.07
CA ARG A 37 -31.97 -17.95 31.65
C ARG A 37 -33.35 -18.09 31.00
N GLN A 38 -34.44 -18.15 31.75
CA GLN A 38 -35.79 -18.38 31.22
C GLN A 38 -36.61 -17.09 30.99
N ASP A 39 -36.24 -15.95 31.57
CA ASP A 39 -37.04 -14.71 31.51
C ASP A 39 -36.31 -13.51 30.90
N TYR A 40 -35.15 -13.73 30.30
CA TYR A 40 -34.38 -12.66 29.69
C TYR A 40 -34.88 -12.38 28.27
N GLU A 41 -35.50 -11.23 28.06
CA GLU A 41 -35.87 -10.74 26.71
C GLU A 41 -34.58 -10.44 25.94
N ILE A 42 -34.36 -11.18 24.83
CA ILE A 42 -33.25 -10.91 23.92
C ILE A 42 -33.49 -9.55 23.27
N PRO A 43 -32.59 -8.57 23.41
CA PRO A 43 -32.75 -7.26 22.79
C PRO A 43 -32.98 -7.38 21.28
N ALA A 44 -33.84 -6.53 20.74
CA ALA A 44 -34.27 -6.58 19.34
C ALA A 44 -33.12 -6.42 18.32
N TYR A 45 -31.99 -5.84 18.74
CA TYR A 45 -30.78 -5.67 17.93
C TYR A 45 -29.76 -6.80 18.07
N SER A 46 -30.05 -7.84 18.87
CA SER A 46 -29.30 -9.09 18.89
C SER A 46 -29.66 -9.93 17.66
N ASN A 47 -28.73 -10.75 17.21
CA ASN A 47 -28.96 -11.66 16.08
C ASN A 47 -28.57 -13.10 16.43
N ARG A 48 -28.59 -14.01 15.44
CA ARG A 48 -28.28 -15.44 15.68
C ARG A 48 -26.83 -15.73 16.12
N TYR A 49 -25.92 -14.79 16.00
CA TYR A 49 -24.48 -14.98 16.32
C TYR A 49 -24.08 -14.30 17.64
N VAL A 50 -24.68 -13.16 17.93
CA VAL A 50 -24.29 -12.33 19.06
C VAL A 50 -25.52 -11.83 19.83
N MET A 51 -25.36 -11.79 21.13
CA MET A 51 -26.24 -11.02 22.01
C MET A 51 -25.64 -9.63 22.20
N VAL A 52 -26.46 -8.62 22.20
CA VAL A 52 -26.05 -7.22 22.33
C VAL A 52 -26.83 -6.60 23.47
N ASP A 53 -26.13 -5.99 24.43
CA ASP A 53 -26.73 -5.29 25.56
C ASP A 53 -26.31 -3.83 25.55
N LYS A 54 -27.28 -2.96 25.78
CA LYS A 54 -27.02 -1.54 25.96
C LYS A 54 -26.52 -1.30 27.38
N LEU A 55 -25.37 -0.62 27.49
CA LEU A 55 -24.80 -0.22 28.75
C LEU A 55 -25.36 1.13 29.25
N PRO A 56 -25.23 1.45 30.54
CA PRO A 56 -25.75 2.70 31.09
C PRO A 56 -25.15 3.98 30.50
N ASP A 57 -23.94 3.91 29.98
CA ASP A 57 -23.25 5.01 29.27
C ASP A 57 -23.71 5.22 27.83
N GLY A 58 -24.62 4.36 27.35
CA GLY A 58 -25.14 4.38 25.98
C GLY A 58 -24.32 3.58 24.97
N SER A 59 -23.23 2.95 25.39
CA SER A 59 -22.47 2.01 24.57
C SER A 59 -23.16 0.64 24.49
N PHE A 60 -22.64 -0.27 23.67
CA PHE A 60 -23.23 -1.58 23.43
C PHE A 60 -22.20 -2.68 23.62
N LEU A 61 -22.47 -3.62 24.50
CA LEU A 61 -21.67 -4.81 24.74
C LEU A 61 -22.10 -5.94 23.81
N ILE A 62 -21.18 -6.43 23.00
CA ILE A 62 -21.36 -7.60 22.13
C ILE A 62 -20.88 -8.85 22.86
N THR A 63 -21.76 -9.84 22.97
CA THR A 63 -21.45 -11.14 23.56
C THR A 63 -21.72 -12.23 22.51
N PRO A 64 -20.68 -12.87 21.93
CA PRO A 64 -20.87 -14.02 21.05
C PRO A 64 -21.56 -15.19 21.76
N TYR A 65 -22.50 -15.87 21.10
CA TYR A 65 -23.13 -17.07 21.64
C TYR A 65 -22.17 -18.27 21.63
N GLU A 66 -21.31 -18.34 20.63
CA GLU A 66 -20.35 -19.42 20.46
C GLU A 66 -18.93 -18.84 20.33
N LYS A 67 -17.93 -19.59 20.80
CA LYS A 67 -16.54 -19.27 20.58
C LYS A 67 -16.17 -19.58 19.13
N MET A 68 -16.05 -18.56 18.33
CA MET A 68 -15.52 -18.61 16.96
C MET A 68 -14.33 -17.66 16.82
N LYS A 69 -13.50 -17.91 15.85
CA LYS A 69 -12.24 -17.20 15.68
C LYS A 69 -12.42 -15.73 15.28
N TYR A 70 -13.36 -15.46 14.39
CA TYR A 70 -13.54 -14.11 13.81
C TYR A 70 -14.92 -13.55 14.09
N LEU A 71 -14.95 -12.31 14.59
CA LEU A 71 -16.13 -11.46 14.58
C LEU A 71 -16.09 -10.64 13.29
N LEU A 72 -17.12 -10.78 12.45
CA LEU A 72 -17.25 -10.05 11.20
C LEU A 72 -18.16 -8.85 11.41
N LEU A 73 -17.60 -7.66 11.24
CA LEU A 73 -18.32 -6.41 11.33
C LEU A 73 -18.61 -5.85 9.93
N PRO A 74 -19.88 -5.56 9.59
CA PRO A 74 -20.22 -4.92 8.33
C PRO A 74 -19.86 -3.44 8.38
N VAL A 75 -19.03 -2.97 7.44
CA VAL A 75 -18.55 -1.59 7.38
C VAL A 75 -18.81 -0.96 6.03
N SER A 76 -18.96 0.37 6.03
CA SER A 76 -19.10 1.19 4.83
C SER A 76 -18.38 2.51 5.06
N ASP A 77 -17.41 2.85 4.22
CA ASP A 77 -16.60 4.06 4.36
C ASP A 77 -17.44 5.36 4.29
N ALA A 78 -18.67 5.29 3.79
CA ALA A 78 -19.62 6.39 3.78
C ALA A 78 -20.35 6.60 5.13
N SER A 79 -20.21 5.66 6.07
CA SER A 79 -20.89 5.74 7.37
C SER A 79 -20.13 6.64 8.34
N PRO A 80 -20.82 7.24 9.33
CA PRO A 80 -20.16 7.99 10.40
C PRO A 80 -19.21 7.11 11.23
N VAL A 81 -18.20 7.74 11.83
CA VAL A 81 -17.25 7.09 12.74
C VAL A 81 -17.96 6.58 13.98
N ALA A 82 -17.78 5.32 14.29
CA ALA A 82 -18.04 4.65 15.55
C ALA A 82 -16.72 4.18 16.18
N TYR A 83 -16.75 3.62 17.37
CA TYR A 83 -15.55 3.07 18.03
C TYR A 83 -15.79 1.61 18.43
N LEU A 84 -14.80 0.79 18.14
CA LEU A 84 -14.70 -0.60 18.60
C LEU A 84 -13.65 -0.65 19.70
N ASP A 85 -14.07 -0.95 20.93
CA ASP A 85 -13.17 -1.20 22.04
C ASP A 85 -13.23 -2.68 22.41
N VAL A 86 -12.06 -3.30 22.55
CA VAL A 86 -11.93 -4.65 23.12
C VAL A 86 -11.14 -4.53 24.40
N LYS A 87 -11.73 -4.98 25.51
CA LYS A 87 -11.15 -4.84 26.86
C LYS A 87 -11.00 -6.21 27.55
N ASP A 88 -9.94 -6.36 28.33
CA ASP A 88 -9.83 -7.40 29.36
C ASP A 88 -10.20 -6.76 30.69
N ILE A 89 -11.41 -7.02 31.17
CA ILE A 89 -12.06 -6.29 32.29
C ILE A 89 -12.09 -4.80 31.94
N ASP A 90 -11.20 -3.99 32.49
CA ASP A 90 -11.09 -2.55 32.27
C ASP A 90 -9.90 -2.16 31.36
N ASN A 91 -8.98 -3.10 31.11
CA ASN A 91 -7.80 -2.83 30.31
C ASN A 91 -8.14 -2.85 28.81
N ILE A 92 -7.94 -1.74 28.13
CA ILE A 92 -8.11 -1.65 26.68
C ILE A 92 -7.01 -2.46 26.00
N MET A 93 -7.42 -3.50 25.27
CA MET A 93 -6.55 -4.31 24.44
C MET A 93 -6.55 -3.82 22.99
N LEU A 94 -7.68 -3.26 22.54
CA LEU A 94 -7.87 -2.65 21.23
C LEU A 94 -8.84 -1.48 21.36
N SER A 95 -8.52 -0.38 20.71
CA SER A 95 -9.47 0.72 20.48
C SER A 95 -9.30 1.19 19.04
N ALA A 96 -10.34 1.07 18.24
CA ALA A 96 -10.30 1.37 16.82
C ALA A 96 -11.49 2.22 16.38
N GLU A 97 -11.25 3.15 15.46
CA GLU A 97 -12.31 3.85 14.74
C GLU A 97 -12.86 2.91 13.66
N ILE A 98 -14.17 2.83 13.51
CA ILE A 98 -14.82 1.93 12.56
C ILE A 98 -16.06 2.60 11.95
N HIS A 99 -16.27 2.40 10.66
CA HIS A 99 -17.42 2.94 9.94
C HIS A 99 -18.48 1.84 9.76
N LEU A 100 -19.26 1.56 10.79
CA LEU A 100 -20.28 0.51 10.75
C LEU A 100 -21.40 0.85 9.77
N ALA A 101 -21.80 -0.10 8.95
CA ALA A 101 -22.70 0.10 7.84
C ALA A 101 -24.09 0.54 8.30
N LYS A 102 -24.59 1.64 7.74
CA LYS A 102 -25.96 2.14 7.92
C LYS A 102 -26.87 1.87 6.74
N THR A 103 -26.34 1.26 5.67
CA THR A 103 -27.05 0.87 4.45
C THR A 103 -26.76 -0.58 4.11
N GLU A 104 -27.43 -1.11 3.08
CA GLU A 104 -27.17 -2.48 2.58
C GLU A 104 -25.88 -2.58 1.75
N GLU A 105 -25.22 -1.47 1.46
CA GLU A 105 -23.92 -1.44 0.79
C GLU A 105 -22.81 -1.50 1.83
N TYR A 106 -22.24 -2.68 2.03
CA TYR A 106 -21.18 -2.91 3.00
C TYR A 106 -20.22 -4.02 2.56
N TYR A 107 -19.07 -4.03 3.20
CA TYR A 107 -18.13 -5.15 3.19
C TYR A 107 -17.82 -5.59 4.63
N TYR A 108 -17.28 -6.79 4.80
CA TYR A 108 -16.94 -7.30 6.12
C TYR A 108 -15.50 -7.05 6.49
N ILE A 109 -15.29 -6.64 7.75
CA ILE A 109 -13.98 -6.61 8.40
C ILE A 109 -13.95 -7.72 9.43
N PRO A 110 -12.93 -8.61 9.39
CA PRO A 110 -12.73 -9.63 10.41
C PRO A 110 -11.95 -9.06 11.59
N VAL A 111 -12.51 -9.16 12.79
CA VAL A 111 -11.77 -8.97 14.03
C VAL A 111 -11.35 -10.36 14.51
N ASP A 112 -10.04 -10.65 14.49
CA ASP A 112 -9.49 -11.92 14.98
C ASP A 112 -9.51 -11.94 16.51
N LEU A 113 -10.40 -12.74 17.09
CA LEU A 113 -10.55 -12.86 18.54
C LEU A 113 -9.46 -13.71 19.18
N ASP A 114 -8.72 -14.48 18.39
CA ASP A 114 -7.59 -15.28 18.89
C ASP A 114 -6.44 -14.43 19.41
N GLN A 115 -6.30 -13.19 18.92
CA GLN A 115 -5.32 -12.24 19.45
C GLN A 115 -5.59 -11.85 20.91
N PHE A 116 -6.81 -12.05 21.41
CA PHE A 116 -7.23 -11.70 22.76
C PHE A 116 -7.37 -12.93 23.68
N LYS A 117 -6.81 -14.09 23.32
CA LYS A 117 -6.90 -15.33 24.11
C LYS A 117 -6.37 -15.22 25.54
N SER A 118 -5.46 -14.26 25.79
CA SER A 118 -4.91 -14.00 27.12
C SER A 118 -5.85 -13.23 28.03
N ALA A 119 -6.92 -12.67 27.48
CA ALA A 119 -7.90 -11.93 28.28
C ALA A 119 -8.62 -12.87 29.26
N LYS A 120 -8.69 -12.45 30.51
CA LYS A 120 -9.45 -13.14 31.55
C LYS A 120 -10.95 -12.99 31.33
N GLU A 121 -11.34 -11.80 30.86
CA GLU A 121 -12.72 -11.44 30.63
C GLU A 121 -12.82 -10.48 29.44
N LEU A 122 -13.12 -11.06 28.27
CA LEU A 122 -13.19 -10.31 27.03
C LEU A 122 -14.51 -9.52 26.92
N ASN A 123 -14.41 -8.21 26.82
CA ASN A 123 -15.51 -7.27 26.57
C ASN A 123 -15.34 -6.62 25.21
N ILE A 124 -16.29 -6.82 24.30
CA ILE A 124 -16.32 -6.19 22.97
C ILE A 124 -17.39 -5.10 23.01
N ILE A 125 -17.00 -3.85 22.88
CA ILE A 125 -17.87 -2.70 23.08
C ILE A 125 -17.89 -1.84 21.83
N LEU A 126 -19.10 -1.44 21.41
CA LEU A 126 -19.29 -0.45 20.34
C LEU A 126 -19.83 0.85 20.94
N ASN A 127 -19.19 1.96 20.55
CA ASN A 127 -19.54 3.30 20.95
C ASN A 127 -19.98 4.14 19.75
N LYS A 128 -20.80 5.19 19.98
CA LYS A 128 -21.36 6.09 18.97
C LYS A 128 -22.22 5.38 17.92
N VAL A 129 -22.97 4.40 18.33
CA VAL A 129 -23.93 3.67 17.52
C VAL A 129 -25.35 3.78 18.09
N SER A 130 -26.36 3.46 17.27
CA SER A 130 -27.76 3.48 17.66
C SER A 130 -28.37 2.07 17.67
N GLU A 131 -29.35 1.86 18.52
CA GLU A 131 -30.16 0.62 18.54
C GLU A 131 -30.81 0.29 17.18
N ASN A 132 -31.12 1.33 16.41
CA ASN A 132 -31.80 1.20 15.13
C ASN A 132 -30.84 1.09 13.93
N ASP A 133 -29.53 1.02 14.17
CA ASP A 133 -28.56 0.92 13.11
C ASP A 133 -28.65 -0.45 12.42
N LEU A 134 -28.59 -0.43 11.09
CA LEU A 134 -28.85 -1.60 10.23
C LEU A 134 -27.79 -2.69 10.40
N PHE A 135 -26.55 -2.30 10.71
CA PHE A 135 -25.42 -3.23 10.80
C PHE A 135 -25.62 -4.35 11.84
N TRP A 136 -26.43 -4.15 12.88
CA TRP A 136 -26.72 -5.18 13.88
C TRP A 136 -27.23 -6.48 13.26
N ASN A 137 -28.03 -6.39 12.20
CA ASN A 137 -28.59 -7.54 11.49
C ASN A 137 -27.54 -8.34 10.71
N TYR A 138 -26.40 -7.75 10.42
CA TYR A 138 -25.38 -8.31 9.54
C TYR A 138 -24.10 -8.76 10.27
N ILE A 139 -23.96 -8.53 11.58
CA ILE A 139 -22.84 -9.08 12.35
C ILE A 139 -22.85 -10.60 12.24
N LYS A 140 -21.67 -11.19 12.00
CA LYS A 140 -21.47 -12.63 11.90
C LYS A 140 -20.30 -13.09 12.75
N MET A 141 -20.30 -14.39 13.05
CA MET A 141 -19.17 -15.09 13.64
C MET A 141 -18.77 -16.26 12.72
N VAL A 142 -17.47 -16.48 12.51
CA VAL A 142 -16.95 -17.57 11.68
C VAL A 142 -15.61 -18.08 12.21
N ASP A 143 -15.29 -19.35 11.93
CA ASP A 143 -14.00 -19.95 12.29
C ASP A 143 -12.92 -19.77 11.22
N ASN A 144 -13.32 -19.53 9.97
CA ASN A 144 -12.41 -19.29 8.88
C ASN A 144 -12.97 -18.26 7.90
N LEU A 145 -12.10 -17.67 7.12
CA LEU A 145 -12.45 -16.63 6.14
C LEU A 145 -12.56 -17.17 4.70
N SER A 146 -12.53 -18.47 4.49
CA SER A 146 -12.52 -19.08 3.15
C SER A 146 -13.78 -18.80 2.31
N GLU A 147 -14.92 -18.56 2.97
CA GLU A 147 -16.17 -18.22 2.30
C GLU A 147 -16.24 -16.75 1.84
N PHE A 148 -15.33 -15.93 2.35
CA PHE A 148 -15.25 -14.53 1.97
C PHE A 148 -14.32 -14.40 0.77
N LYS A 149 -14.82 -13.77 -0.30
CA LYS A 149 -14.00 -13.50 -1.49
C LYS A 149 -12.76 -12.74 -1.06
N SER A 150 -11.60 -13.36 -1.23
CA SER A 150 -10.33 -12.67 -1.07
C SER A 150 -10.29 -11.45 -1.98
N THR A 151 -10.04 -10.28 -1.40
CA THR A 151 -9.77 -9.06 -2.15
C THR A 151 -8.33 -9.01 -2.63
N SER A 152 -7.46 -9.93 -2.17
CA SER A 152 -6.04 -9.94 -2.53
C SER A 152 -5.82 -10.19 -4.01
N THR A 153 -4.79 -9.57 -4.50
CA THR A 153 -4.19 -9.79 -5.82
C THR A 153 -3.46 -11.16 -5.87
N ILE A 154 -3.14 -11.64 -7.06
CA ILE A 154 -2.45 -12.92 -7.27
C ILE A 154 -0.95 -12.72 -7.43
N LEU A 155 -0.57 -11.67 -8.15
CA LEU A 155 0.81 -11.38 -8.54
C LEU A 155 1.43 -10.25 -7.71
N HIS A 156 0.60 -9.40 -7.11
CA HIS A 156 1.02 -8.20 -6.41
C HIS A 156 0.84 -8.36 -4.90
N HIS A 157 1.68 -7.69 -4.11
CA HIS A 157 1.44 -7.62 -2.67
C HIS A 157 0.20 -6.79 -2.38
N SER A 158 -0.72 -7.36 -1.62
CA SER A 158 -1.90 -6.68 -1.09
C SER A 158 -2.29 -7.30 0.25
N VAL A 159 -3.02 -6.55 1.05
CA VAL A 159 -3.51 -7.02 2.35
C VAL A 159 -4.98 -7.40 2.22
N ASN A 160 -5.33 -8.60 2.70
CA ASN A 160 -6.70 -9.07 2.69
C ASN A 160 -7.56 -8.29 3.68
N ASN A 161 -8.71 -7.80 3.22
CA ASN A 161 -9.72 -7.15 4.06
C ASN A 161 -9.19 -6.02 4.96
N ALA A 162 -8.14 -5.34 4.52
CA ALA A 162 -7.56 -4.21 5.21
C ALA A 162 -7.02 -3.18 4.20
N ALA A 163 -6.90 -1.94 4.60
CA ALA A 163 -6.22 -0.95 3.78
C ALA A 163 -4.72 -1.27 3.71
N ASN A 164 -4.18 -1.39 2.50
CA ASN A 164 -2.74 -1.43 2.26
C ASN A 164 -2.27 0.00 2.00
N GLY A 165 -1.69 0.63 3.00
CA GLY A 165 -1.15 1.97 2.91
C GLY A 165 0.25 2.00 2.29
N ARG A 166 0.93 3.13 2.45
CA ARG A 166 2.25 3.34 1.88
C ARG A 166 3.30 2.38 2.47
N PRO A 167 4.25 1.89 1.67
CA PRO A 167 5.39 1.14 2.17
C PRO A 167 6.25 2.07 3.06
N LEU A 168 6.73 1.55 4.17
CA LEU A 168 7.60 2.23 5.11
C LEU A 168 9.05 1.77 4.97
N ALA A 169 9.26 0.47 4.75
CA ALA A 169 10.58 -0.10 4.54
C ALA A 169 10.51 -1.39 3.75
N PHE A 170 11.42 -1.57 2.79
CA PHE A 170 11.59 -2.79 2.00
C PHE A 170 13.05 -3.25 2.13
N PHE A 171 13.27 -4.44 2.69
CA PHE A 171 14.62 -4.92 2.97
C PHE A 171 14.73 -6.43 2.89
N PHE A 172 15.96 -6.95 2.78
CA PHE A 172 16.28 -8.37 2.78
C PHE A 172 17.04 -8.73 4.05
N ARG A 173 16.55 -9.73 4.79
CA ARG A 173 17.15 -10.21 6.02
C ARG A 173 16.85 -11.68 6.26
N ASN A 174 17.80 -12.42 6.81
CA ASN A 174 17.66 -13.84 7.16
C ASN A 174 17.10 -14.71 6.02
N GLY A 175 17.49 -14.41 4.76
CA GLY A 175 17.04 -15.14 3.58
C GLY A 175 15.64 -14.79 3.09
N LYS A 176 14.97 -13.79 3.67
CA LYS A 176 13.63 -13.36 3.31
C LYS A 176 13.58 -11.88 2.94
N TYR A 177 12.64 -11.54 2.06
CA TYR A 177 12.25 -10.17 1.81
C TYR A 177 11.21 -9.74 2.84
N HIS A 178 11.39 -8.57 3.43
CA HIS A 178 10.49 -7.97 4.42
C HIS A 178 9.92 -6.67 3.87
N LEU A 179 8.63 -6.48 4.07
CA LEU A 179 7.94 -5.24 3.75
C LEU A 179 7.20 -4.74 4.99
N TYR A 180 7.60 -3.56 5.50
CA TYR A 180 6.80 -2.81 6.46
C TYR A 180 5.96 -1.79 5.71
N TYR A 181 4.72 -1.66 6.10
CA TYR A 181 3.77 -0.77 5.44
C TYR A 181 2.74 -0.23 6.42
N GLN A 182 2.16 0.91 6.11
CA GLN A 182 1.00 1.37 6.84
C GLN A 182 -0.20 0.49 6.50
N THR A 183 -1.02 0.20 7.49
CA THR A 183 -2.25 -0.59 7.28
C THR A 183 -3.35 -0.15 8.24
N ASN A 184 -4.60 -0.25 7.79
CA ASN A 184 -5.77 -0.17 8.66
C ASN A 184 -6.52 -1.50 8.57
N MET A 185 -6.56 -2.23 9.69
CA MET A 185 -7.24 -3.52 9.78
C MET A 185 -8.77 -3.39 9.95
N TYR A 186 -9.28 -2.18 10.14
CA TYR A 186 -10.69 -1.91 10.50
C TYR A 186 -11.43 -1.07 9.46
N GLY A 187 -10.87 -0.92 8.26
CA GLY A 187 -11.49 -0.18 7.16
C GLY A 187 -10.52 0.18 6.05
N ASN A 188 -11.03 0.81 5.01
CA ASN A 188 -10.23 1.31 3.89
C ASN A 188 -9.72 2.74 4.12
N ALA A 189 -10.21 3.41 5.16
CA ALA A 189 -9.78 4.75 5.51
C ALA A 189 -8.47 4.74 6.32
N CYS A 190 -7.84 5.90 6.47
CA CYS A 190 -6.50 6.00 7.06
C CYS A 190 -6.49 6.24 8.57
N GLU A 191 -7.64 6.14 9.25
CA GLU A 191 -7.79 6.57 10.65
C GLU A 191 -7.00 5.71 11.64
N ASN A 192 -6.99 4.39 11.46
CA ASN A 192 -6.33 3.47 12.40
C ASN A 192 -5.00 2.96 11.87
N THR A 193 -4.14 3.87 11.42
CA THR A 193 -2.88 3.48 10.80
C THR A 193 -1.95 2.78 11.77
N ALA A 194 -1.72 1.50 11.52
CA ALA A 194 -0.75 0.64 12.19
C ALA A 194 0.43 0.34 11.25
N VAL A 195 1.48 -0.28 11.76
CA VAL A 195 2.58 -0.81 10.96
C VAL A 195 2.35 -2.29 10.72
N GLY A 196 1.99 -2.64 9.49
CA GLY A 196 1.90 -4.00 9.00
C GLY A 196 3.26 -4.56 8.62
N HIS A 197 3.38 -5.87 8.61
CA HIS A 197 4.57 -6.59 8.22
C HIS A 197 4.21 -7.77 7.33
N SER A 198 4.88 -7.89 6.18
CA SER A 198 4.78 -9.05 5.31
C SER A 198 6.17 -9.57 4.97
N VAL A 199 6.28 -10.89 4.81
CA VAL A 199 7.53 -11.56 4.40
C VAL A 199 7.32 -12.39 3.16
N SER A 200 8.37 -12.54 2.34
CA SER A 200 8.36 -13.36 1.14
C SER A 200 9.71 -14.00 0.89
N ASP A 201 9.70 -15.24 0.39
CA ASP A 201 10.89 -15.94 -0.08
C ASP A 201 11.18 -15.64 -1.56
N ASP A 202 10.15 -15.25 -2.34
CA ASP A 202 10.21 -15.16 -3.81
C ASP A 202 9.66 -13.85 -4.39
N LEU A 203 9.23 -12.92 -3.52
CA LEU A 203 8.61 -11.63 -3.89
C LEU A 203 7.24 -11.74 -4.58
N LEU A 204 6.68 -12.94 -4.72
CA LEU A 204 5.33 -13.17 -5.25
C LEU A 204 4.38 -13.65 -4.18
N GLN A 205 4.83 -14.62 -3.39
CA GLN A 205 4.03 -15.15 -2.30
C GLN A 205 4.42 -14.43 -1.01
N TRP A 206 3.51 -13.57 -0.56
CA TRP A 206 3.68 -12.80 0.66
C TRP A 206 2.86 -13.40 1.80
N GLN A 207 3.52 -13.61 2.91
CA GLN A 207 2.89 -14.00 4.17
C GLN A 207 2.73 -12.77 5.06
N ASN A 208 1.50 -12.47 5.45
CA ASN A 208 1.24 -11.44 6.45
C ASN A 208 1.66 -11.94 7.83
N MET A 209 2.47 -11.16 8.49
CA MET A 209 2.92 -11.36 9.86
C MET A 209 2.01 -10.56 10.83
N PRO A 210 2.10 -10.79 12.14
CA PRO A 210 1.49 -9.88 13.11
C PRO A 210 1.93 -8.44 12.88
N LEU A 211 1.11 -7.49 13.28
CA LEU A 211 1.46 -6.06 13.20
C LEU A 211 2.77 -5.80 13.93
N LEU A 212 3.71 -5.14 13.27
CA LEU A 212 4.97 -4.73 13.89
C LEU A 212 4.73 -3.72 15.01
N MET A 213 3.85 -2.74 14.73
CA MET A 213 3.37 -1.76 15.70
C MET A 213 1.86 -1.63 15.53
N PRO A 214 1.07 -1.94 16.59
CA PRO A 214 -0.37 -1.74 16.55
C PRO A 214 -0.70 -0.25 16.47
N TYR A 215 -1.93 0.05 16.06
CA TYR A 215 -2.42 1.42 16.04
C TYR A 215 -2.28 2.07 17.40
N ASN A 216 -1.72 3.26 17.39
CA ASN A 216 -1.68 4.15 18.55
C ASN A 216 -1.97 5.58 18.08
N ARG A 217 -3.06 6.15 18.58
CA ARG A 217 -3.54 7.49 18.21
C ARG A 217 -2.51 8.59 18.40
N LYS A 218 -1.60 8.42 19.36
CA LYS A 218 -0.54 9.39 19.68
C LYS A 218 0.76 9.17 18.91
N ASN A 219 0.90 8.03 18.22
CA ASN A 219 2.14 7.63 17.58
C ASN A 219 1.86 6.89 16.26
N ILE A 220 1.33 7.61 15.27
CA ILE A 220 1.12 7.09 13.93
C ILE A 220 2.46 7.15 13.19
N VAL A 221 3.02 6.01 12.83
CA VAL A 221 4.27 5.96 12.05
C VAL A 221 4.00 6.47 10.64
N VAL A 222 4.68 7.56 10.26
CA VAL A 222 4.50 8.23 8.97
C VAL A 222 5.64 7.98 7.98
N SER A 223 6.81 7.61 8.46
CA SER A 223 7.96 7.17 7.66
C SER A 223 8.91 6.31 8.47
N ALA A 224 9.73 5.50 7.82
CA ALA A 224 10.75 4.68 8.46
C ALA A 224 11.97 4.48 7.57
N ALA A 225 13.14 4.37 8.21
CA ALA A 225 14.41 4.07 7.57
C ALA A 225 15.03 2.84 8.25
N PRO A 226 15.06 1.67 7.59
CA PRO A 226 15.72 0.50 8.14
C PRO A 226 17.24 0.72 8.19
N ILE A 227 17.87 0.23 9.26
CA ILE A 227 19.32 0.30 9.46
C ILE A 227 19.85 -1.13 9.48
N CYS A 228 20.28 -1.59 8.34
CA CYS A 228 20.90 -2.90 8.20
C CYS A 228 22.41 -2.76 8.49
N SER A 229 22.82 -2.76 9.72
CA SER A 229 24.24 -2.78 10.03
C SER A 229 24.59 -4.04 10.82
N ASN A 230 25.59 -4.76 10.33
CA ASN A 230 26.31 -5.75 11.11
C ASN A 230 27.17 -5.09 12.22
N ASP A 231 27.12 -3.76 12.32
CA ASP A 231 28.08 -2.92 13.00
C ASP A 231 27.60 -2.28 14.31
N LEU A 232 26.35 -2.48 14.69
CA LEU A 232 25.98 -2.15 16.06
C LEU A 232 26.68 -3.19 16.96
N SER A 233 27.79 -2.79 17.55
CA SER A 233 28.73 -3.57 18.36
C SER A 233 28.16 -4.26 19.60
N ASN A 234 26.87 -4.30 19.73
CA ASN A 234 26.18 -5.14 20.67
C ASN A 234 26.00 -6.51 20.01
N LYS A 235 26.59 -7.50 20.61
CA LYS A 235 26.56 -8.94 20.32
C LYS A 235 25.15 -9.57 20.21
N GLY A 236 24.14 -8.79 19.96
CA GLY A 236 22.75 -9.20 19.72
C GLY A 236 22.37 -8.82 18.30
N LYS A 237 21.83 -9.73 17.62
CA LYS A 237 21.29 -9.75 16.27
C LYS A 237 20.02 -8.89 16.13
N LEU A 238 19.99 -7.64 16.61
CA LEU A 238 18.81 -6.78 16.53
C LEU A 238 18.78 -6.03 15.20
N HIS A 239 17.65 -6.12 14.52
CA HIS A 239 17.32 -5.21 13.42
C HIS A 239 16.92 -3.85 14.00
N THR A 240 17.47 -2.79 13.45
CA THR A 240 17.23 -1.43 13.94
C THR A 240 16.51 -0.62 12.86
N MET A 241 15.59 0.22 13.27
CA MET A 241 14.83 1.10 12.38
C MET A 241 14.70 2.48 13.02
N LEU A 242 15.07 3.52 12.29
CA LEU A 242 14.72 4.89 12.64
C LEU A 242 13.36 5.21 12.03
N PHE A 243 12.43 5.81 12.78
CA PHE A 243 11.12 6.16 12.27
C PHE A 243 10.64 7.51 12.77
N SER A 244 9.76 8.14 11.98
CA SER A 244 9.03 9.33 12.38
C SER A 244 7.59 8.96 12.69
N SER A 245 7.06 9.52 13.77
CA SER A 245 5.64 9.39 14.13
C SER A 245 4.98 10.75 14.30
N SER A 246 3.67 10.78 14.13
CA SER A 246 2.81 11.94 14.33
C SER A 246 1.61 11.55 15.17
N ASP A 247 1.10 12.46 15.96
CA ASP A 247 -0.17 12.33 16.69
C ASP A 247 -1.37 12.88 15.89
N GLY A 248 -1.17 13.14 14.61
CA GLY A 248 -2.15 13.78 13.73
C GLY A 248 -2.02 15.31 13.68
N SER A 249 -1.13 15.89 14.47
CA SER A 249 -0.73 17.30 14.35
C SER A 249 0.33 17.48 13.26
N ASP A 250 0.71 18.73 13.04
CA ASP A 250 1.76 19.08 12.09
C ASP A 250 3.18 18.71 12.56
N PHE A 251 3.32 18.20 13.77
CA PHE A 251 4.60 17.82 14.34
C PHE A 251 4.88 16.32 14.20
N THR A 252 6.13 15.99 13.92
CA THR A 252 6.65 14.63 13.94
C THR A 252 7.76 14.49 14.98
N GLN A 253 7.77 13.33 15.63
CA GLN A 253 8.86 12.92 16.52
C GLN A 253 9.62 11.76 15.91
N GLN A 254 10.92 11.66 16.20
CA GLN A 254 11.78 10.64 15.65
C GLN A 254 12.23 9.69 16.76
N TYR A 255 12.20 8.40 16.44
CA TYR A 255 12.53 7.32 17.36
C TYR A 255 13.42 6.28 16.71
N LEU A 256 14.26 5.65 17.53
CA LEU A 256 15.03 4.48 17.15
C LEU A 256 14.34 3.23 17.71
N ALA A 257 13.81 2.37 16.87
CA ALA A 257 13.28 1.07 17.25
C ALA A 257 14.35 -0.01 17.13
N ARG A 258 14.44 -0.88 18.12
CA ARG A 258 15.18 -2.13 18.07
C ARG A 258 14.21 -3.28 17.95
N CYS A 259 14.33 -4.04 16.88
CA CYS A 259 13.48 -5.17 16.59
C CYS A 259 14.23 -6.48 16.82
N THR A 260 13.50 -7.58 16.98
CA THR A 260 14.05 -8.95 16.96
C THR A 260 14.92 -9.19 15.74
N ASP A 261 15.75 -10.23 15.77
CA ASP A 261 16.56 -10.63 14.61
C ASP A 261 15.72 -11.01 13.40
N GLU A 262 14.53 -11.58 13.62
CA GLU A 262 13.53 -11.89 12.61
C GLU A 262 12.78 -10.66 12.10
N ALA A 263 13.03 -9.48 12.68
CA ALA A 263 12.37 -8.23 12.34
C ALA A 263 10.82 -8.28 12.44
N ASP A 264 10.29 -9.12 13.31
CA ASP A 264 8.85 -9.39 13.46
C ASP A 264 8.22 -8.71 14.68
N ARG A 265 9.04 -8.15 15.58
CA ARG A 265 8.58 -7.49 16.81
C ARG A 265 9.53 -6.40 17.23
N VAL A 266 9.01 -5.27 17.67
CA VAL A 266 9.76 -4.23 18.35
C VAL A 266 10.01 -4.65 19.80
N GLU A 267 11.26 -4.62 20.24
CA GLU A 267 11.68 -4.94 21.61
C GLU A 267 11.88 -3.70 22.45
N ASP A 268 12.37 -2.62 21.81
CA ASP A 268 12.71 -1.38 22.51
C ASP A 268 12.54 -0.16 21.58
N ILE A 269 12.13 0.96 22.15
CA ILE A 269 12.01 2.25 21.44
C ILE A 269 12.76 3.29 22.25
N LEU A 270 13.70 3.97 21.61
CA LEU A 270 14.50 5.03 22.17
C LEU A 270 14.17 6.35 21.47
N ASP A 271 14.13 7.43 22.24
CA ASP A 271 14.07 8.77 21.67
C ASP A 271 15.37 9.05 20.88
N ALA A 272 15.21 9.61 19.69
CA ALA A 272 16.31 10.08 18.88
C ALA A 272 16.33 11.62 18.88
N HIS A 273 17.51 12.20 19.06
CA HIS A 273 17.68 13.63 19.21
C HIS A 273 18.01 14.25 17.85
N PHE A 274 17.11 15.10 17.40
CA PHE A 274 17.22 15.82 16.15
C PHE A 274 17.35 17.32 16.41
N PRO A 275 17.90 18.09 15.46
CA PRO A 275 17.76 19.55 15.48
C PRO A 275 16.29 19.95 15.52
N ASP A 276 16.00 21.14 16.04
CA ASP A 276 14.65 21.69 15.96
C ASP A 276 14.28 21.91 14.49
N PHE A 277 13.32 21.14 14.02
CA PHE A 277 12.71 21.28 12.70
C PHE A 277 11.34 21.92 12.86
N ASP A 278 10.94 22.75 11.87
CA ASP A 278 9.63 23.38 11.84
C ASP A 278 8.52 22.35 11.52
N GLY A 279 8.37 21.33 12.39
CA GLY A 279 7.20 20.48 12.48
C GLY A 279 7.22 19.17 11.69
N HIS A 280 7.39 19.16 10.38
CA HIS A 280 7.10 17.99 9.51
C HIS A 280 8.29 17.16 9.08
N PHE A 281 9.35 17.07 9.88
CA PHE A 281 10.51 16.29 9.47
C PHE A 281 10.24 14.78 9.47
N ARG A 282 10.53 14.11 8.36
CA ARG A 282 10.40 12.66 8.18
C ARG A 282 11.74 12.04 7.82
N VAL A 283 12.01 10.88 8.39
CA VAL A 283 13.20 10.08 8.09
C VAL A 283 12.89 9.12 6.93
N PHE A 284 13.81 8.95 5.98
CA PHE A 284 13.60 8.07 4.83
C PHE A 284 14.71 7.06 4.63
N LYS A 285 15.96 7.44 4.78
CA LYS A 285 17.08 6.54 4.52
C LYS A 285 18.26 6.80 5.44
N VAL A 286 18.79 5.74 6.02
CA VAL A 286 20.07 5.77 6.75
C VAL A 286 21.11 5.01 5.95
N MET A 287 22.28 5.58 5.79
CA MET A 287 23.43 4.99 5.10
C MET A 287 24.67 5.13 5.97
N LYS A 288 25.58 4.16 5.83
CA LYS A 288 26.90 4.29 6.43
C LYS A 288 27.73 5.34 5.68
N PHE A 289 28.41 6.21 6.40
CA PHE A 289 29.37 7.14 5.78
C PHE A 289 30.58 6.34 5.28
N PRO A 290 31.00 6.52 4.03
CA PRO A 290 32.07 5.71 3.45
C PRO A 290 33.34 5.68 4.31
N ASN A 291 33.87 4.48 4.57
CA ASN A 291 35.10 4.23 5.32
C ASN A 291 35.12 4.72 6.79
N THR A 292 33.94 4.87 7.39
CA THR A 292 33.79 5.25 8.81
C THR A 292 32.70 4.41 9.48
N ASP A 293 32.57 4.50 10.79
CA ASP A 293 31.45 3.93 11.55
C ASP A 293 30.26 4.90 11.70
N ASN A 294 30.40 6.08 11.14
CA ASN A 294 29.38 7.11 11.19
C ASN A 294 28.25 6.87 10.19
N HIS A 295 27.13 7.53 10.39
CA HIS A 295 25.92 7.37 9.59
C HIS A 295 25.46 8.70 9.00
N ILE A 296 24.84 8.61 7.84
CA ILE A 296 24.14 9.71 7.20
C ILE A 296 22.66 9.34 7.15
N LEU A 297 21.82 10.28 7.53
CA LEU A 297 20.38 10.22 7.35
C LEU A 297 19.96 11.15 6.23
N ILE A 298 19.13 10.65 5.35
CA ILE A 298 18.35 11.45 4.40
C ILE A 298 16.94 11.53 4.95
N GLY A 299 16.54 12.74 5.30
CA GLY A 299 15.19 13.07 5.70
C GLY A 299 14.67 14.24 4.89
N ALA A 300 13.43 14.62 5.10
CA ALA A 300 12.86 15.81 4.49
C ALA A 300 11.79 16.44 5.39
N ASP A 301 11.69 17.74 5.31
CA ASP A 301 10.50 18.49 5.66
C ASP A 301 9.65 18.75 4.39
N MET A 302 8.69 19.65 4.46
CA MET A 302 7.79 19.91 3.33
C MET A 302 8.47 20.58 2.12
N GLU A 303 9.61 21.25 2.32
CA GLU A 303 10.21 22.15 1.31
C GLU A 303 11.62 21.72 0.87
N LYS A 304 12.26 20.85 1.61
CA LYS A 304 13.67 20.46 1.36
C LYS A 304 14.00 19.05 1.83
N ILE A 305 14.96 18.45 1.16
CA ILE A 305 15.64 17.26 1.64
C ILE A 305 16.78 17.71 2.54
N GLN A 306 16.91 17.09 3.69
CA GLN A 306 17.94 17.37 4.68
C GLN A 306 18.84 16.16 4.85
N ILE A 307 20.13 16.43 4.95
CA ILE A 307 21.16 15.42 5.16
C ILE A 307 21.74 15.67 6.54
N LEU A 308 21.65 14.66 7.40
CA LEU A 308 22.13 14.71 8.77
C LEU A 308 23.22 13.65 8.96
N PHE A 309 24.03 13.87 9.98
CA PHE A 309 25.14 13.02 10.38
C PHE A 309 24.97 12.56 11.82
N SER A 310 25.34 11.32 12.10
CA SER A 310 25.39 10.76 13.45
C SER A 310 26.53 9.74 13.60
N ASP A 311 27.13 9.69 14.76
CA ASP A 311 28.10 8.66 15.15
C ASP A 311 27.50 7.55 16.02
N ASN A 312 26.27 7.71 16.51
CA ASN A 312 25.64 6.81 17.48
C ASN A 312 24.19 6.43 17.15
N LEU A 313 23.61 6.92 16.02
CA LEU A 313 22.22 6.72 15.57
C LEU A 313 21.15 7.39 16.46
N ILE A 314 21.54 8.04 17.53
CA ILE A 314 20.64 8.72 18.47
C ILE A 314 20.71 10.23 18.30
N ASP A 315 21.92 10.77 18.28
CA ASP A 315 22.17 12.21 18.16
C ASP A 315 22.47 12.58 16.71
N TRP A 316 21.61 13.37 16.10
CA TRP A 316 21.70 13.74 14.70
C TRP A 316 22.02 15.23 14.53
N MET A 317 22.99 15.54 13.69
CA MET A 317 23.43 16.91 13.41
C MET A 317 23.22 17.27 11.94
N PRO A 318 22.81 18.51 11.62
CA PRO A 318 22.67 18.95 10.23
C PRO A 318 24.00 18.92 9.51
N LEU A 319 24.01 18.39 8.29
CA LEU A 319 25.19 18.39 7.43
C LEU A 319 24.99 19.31 6.22
N SER A 320 23.88 19.16 5.52
CA SER A 320 23.47 20.02 4.41
C SER A 320 21.98 19.88 4.09
N ASP A 321 21.48 20.75 3.22
CA ASP A 321 20.15 20.64 2.65
C ASP A 321 20.19 20.69 1.12
N PHE A 322 19.11 20.19 0.50
CA PHE A 322 18.89 20.24 -0.94
C PHE A 322 17.48 20.76 -1.23
N LYS A 323 17.41 21.83 -2.02
CA LYS A 323 16.17 22.54 -2.40
C LYS A 323 16.05 22.64 -3.91
N THR A 324 14.82 22.62 -4.39
CA THR A 324 14.50 22.90 -5.80
C THR A 324 13.20 23.68 -5.89
N GLU A 325 12.94 24.30 -7.06
CA GLU A 325 11.67 24.98 -7.32
C GLU A 325 10.48 23.99 -7.25
N LEU A 326 10.69 22.74 -7.59
CA LEU A 326 9.66 21.70 -7.55
C LEU A 326 9.11 21.47 -6.13
N PHE A 327 9.96 21.56 -5.12
CA PHE A 327 9.55 21.36 -3.72
C PHE A 327 8.72 22.51 -3.14
N LYS A 328 8.76 23.68 -3.76
CA LYS A 328 7.92 24.83 -3.36
C LYS A 328 6.43 24.63 -3.67
N THR A 329 6.12 23.72 -4.59
CA THR A 329 4.74 23.49 -5.08
C THR A 329 4.20 22.12 -4.72
N ALA A 330 4.98 21.30 -3.99
CA ALA A 330 4.62 19.93 -3.65
C ALA A 330 5.28 19.50 -2.35
N SER A 331 4.56 18.77 -1.52
CA SER A 331 5.13 18.17 -0.31
C SER A 331 5.91 16.90 -0.64
N ILE A 332 7.03 16.70 0.07
CA ILE A 332 7.88 15.52 -0.09
C ILE A 332 7.30 14.39 0.76
N GLU A 333 6.83 13.33 0.11
CA GLU A 333 6.22 12.17 0.77
C GLU A 333 7.17 10.99 0.96
N ASN A 334 8.18 10.86 0.09
CA ASN A 334 9.25 9.86 0.20
C ASN A 334 10.50 10.30 -0.53
N VAL A 335 11.65 9.84 -0.03
CA VAL A 335 12.97 10.06 -0.65
C VAL A 335 13.76 8.76 -0.63
N GLU A 336 14.24 8.35 -1.79
CA GLU A 336 15.11 7.20 -1.96
C GLU A 336 16.38 7.59 -2.70
N LEU A 337 17.47 6.95 -2.33
CA LEU A 337 18.76 7.10 -3.00
C LEU A 337 19.31 5.73 -3.35
N ILE A 338 19.61 5.49 -4.62
CA ILE A 338 20.04 4.19 -5.12
C ILE A 338 21.08 4.33 -6.22
N SER A 339 22.07 3.45 -6.24
CA SER A 339 23.04 3.33 -7.33
C SER A 339 22.51 2.37 -8.39
N LEU A 340 22.21 2.87 -9.59
CA LEU A 340 21.59 2.09 -10.65
C LEU A 340 22.55 1.80 -11.81
N PRO A 341 22.49 0.58 -12.38
CA PRO A 341 23.27 0.24 -13.56
C PRO A 341 22.77 1.01 -14.79
N VAL A 342 23.69 1.49 -15.61
CA VAL A 342 23.36 2.07 -16.92
C VAL A 342 23.36 0.96 -17.98
N LYS A 343 22.20 0.74 -18.61
CA LYS A 343 22.01 -0.31 -19.61
C LYS A 343 23.00 -0.15 -20.77
N ASN A 344 23.65 -1.22 -21.14
CA ASN A 344 24.70 -1.30 -22.18
C ASN A 344 26.00 -0.53 -21.87
N LYS A 345 26.21 -0.15 -20.61
CA LYS A 345 27.46 0.43 -20.13
C LYS A 345 27.93 -0.29 -18.86
N ASN A 346 29.24 -0.29 -18.64
CA ASN A 346 29.79 -0.83 -17.39
C ASN A 346 29.97 0.29 -16.36
N GLU A 347 28.88 0.96 -16.05
CA GLU A 347 28.84 2.04 -15.06
C GLU A 347 27.54 2.04 -14.28
N ASN A 348 27.59 2.53 -13.06
CA ASN A 348 26.44 2.83 -12.23
C ASN A 348 26.36 4.34 -12.01
N LYS A 349 25.15 4.85 -11.86
CA LYS A 349 24.89 6.26 -11.51
C LYS A 349 23.98 6.32 -10.29
N LEU A 350 24.30 7.23 -9.39
CA LEU A 350 23.44 7.51 -8.25
C LEU A 350 22.17 8.20 -8.72
N THR A 351 21.05 7.73 -8.24
CA THR A 351 19.72 8.25 -8.61
C THR A 351 18.96 8.61 -7.35
N LEU A 352 18.56 9.86 -7.27
CA LEU A 352 17.66 10.38 -6.25
C LEU A 352 16.23 10.21 -6.77
N ILE A 353 15.38 9.50 -6.03
CA ILE A 353 13.97 9.28 -6.35
C ILE A 353 13.15 9.96 -5.27
N VAL A 354 12.16 10.74 -5.66
CA VAL A 354 11.27 11.45 -4.73
C VAL A 354 9.82 11.19 -5.09
N SER A 355 8.99 10.99 -4.07
CA SER A 355 7.54 10.98 -4.22
C SER A 355 7.00 12.31 -3.73
N LEU A 356 6.29 13.02 -4.58
CA LEU A 356 5.82 14.38 -4.35
C LEU A 356 4.31 14.44 -4.46
N LYS A 357 3.66 15.06 -3.47
CA LYS A 357 2.23 15.34 -3.48
C LYS A 357 2.00 16.83 -3.73
N ARG A 358 1.46 17.18 -4.90
CA ARG A 358 1.08 18.54 -5.22
C ARG A 358 -0.24 18.90 -4.54
N ALA A 359 -0.42 20.18 -4.23
CA ALA A 359 -1.64 20.66 -3.57
C ALA A 359 -2.91 20.46 -4.43
N ASP A 360 -2.77 20.45 -5.75
CA ASP A 360 -3.83 20.24 -6.74
C ASP A 360 -4.07 18.75 -7.06
N ASN A 361 -3.22 17.84 -6.60
CA ASN A 361 -3.31 16.41 -6.88
C ASN A 361 -3.87 15.63 -5.69
N ILE A 362 -4.67 14.63 -5.99
CA ILE A 362 -5.22 13.71 -5.00
C ILE A 362 -4.15 12.71 -4.56
N ALA A 363 -3.32 12.24 -5.49
CA ALA A 363 -2.26 11.26 -5.27
C ALA A 363 -0.87 11.89 -5.46
N SER A 364 0.13 11.26 -4.86
CA SER A 364 1.53 11.62 -5.09
C SER A 364 2.00 11.14 -6.48
N THR A 365 3.11 11.70 -6.95
CA THR A 365 3.77 11.30 -8.20
C THR A 365 5.24 11.05 -7.95
N VAL A 366 5.80 10.02 -8.59
CA VAL A 366 7.21 9.65 -8.47
C VAL A 366 8.05 10.38 -9.51
N TYR A 367 9.06 11.08 -9.03
CA TYR A 367 10.07 11.78 -9.84
C TYR A 367 11.46 11.22 -9.52
N TYR A 368 12.39 11.38 -10.45
CA TYR A 368 13.80 11.04 -10.24
C TYR A 368 14.73 12.07 -10.84
N MET A 369 15.95 12.08 -10.32
CA MET A 369 17.07 12.86 -10.83
C MET A 369 18.35 12.04 -10.69
N VAL A 370 19.18 12.02 -11.74
CA VAL A 370 20.52 11.45 -11.64
C VAL A 370 21.44 12.50 -11.02
N ALA A 371 22.16 12.09 -9.98
CA ALA A 371 23.00 12.99 -9.20
C ALA A 371 24.26 12.28 -8.74
N ASN A 372 25.22 13.04 -8.29
CA ASN A 372 26.35 12.57 -7.49
C ASN A 372 26.10 12.96 -6.03
N PHE A 373 26.72 12.22 -5.12
CA PHE A 373 26.69 12.51 -3.69
C PHE A 373 28.11 12.40 -3.12
N ASP A 374 28.63 13.50 -2.61
CA ASP A 374 30.00 13.57 -2.09
C ASP A 374 30.11 13.20 -0.60
N GLY A 375 29.03 12.67 -0.02
CA GLY A 375 28.89 12.39 1.39
C GLY A 375 28.31 13.56 2.20
N LYS A 376 28.17 14.74 1.60
CA LYS A 376 27.62 15.94 2.23
C LYS A 376 26.45 16.54 1.50
N LYS A 377 26.48 16.55 0.17
CA LYS A 377 25.45 17.20 -0.65
C LYS A 377 25.17 16.44 -1.94
N PHE A 378 23.97 16.61 -2.47
CA PHE A 378 23.60 16.17 -3.81
C PHE A 378 24.10 17.15 -4.85
N ILE A 379 24.70 16.62 -5.92
CA ILE A 379 25.21 17.37 -7.05
C ILE A 379 24.52 16.80 -8.28
N PRO A 380 23.53 17.50 -8.89
CA PRO A 380 22.88 17.02 -10.11
C PRO A 380 23.91 16.66 -11.19
N ASP A 381 23.67 15.57 -11.92
CA ASP A 381 24.45 15.23 -13.11
C ASP A 381 24.22 16.30 -14.19
N ALA A 382 25.27 16.75 -14.86
CA ALA A 382 25.18 17.82 -15.86
C ALA A 382 24.20 17.50 -17.01
N SER A 383 23.93 16.23 -17.25
CA SER A 383 22.97 15.76 -18.24
C SER A 383 21.50 15.78 -17.79
N ASN A 384 21.27 15.89 -16.46
CA ASN A 384 19.93 15.80 -15.83
C ASN A 384 19.79 16.87 -14.73
N ASN A 385 19.59 18.12 -15.12
CA ASN A 385 19.50 19.22 -14.15
C ASN A 385 18.17 19.30 -13.40
N ASP A 386 17.12 18.59 -13.90
CA ASP A 386 15.77 18.66 -13.38
C ASP A 386 15.21 17.27 -13.06
N PHE A 387 14.23 17.24 -12.17
CA PHE A 387 13.46 16.05 -11.91
C PHE A 387 12.61 15.64 -13.11
N THR A 388 12.59 14.35 -13.39
CA THR A 388 11.80 13.73 -14.45
C THR A 388 10.77 12.80 -13.86
N LYS A 389 9.52 12.82 -14.32
CA LYS A 389 8.47 11.89 -13.93
C LYS A 389 8.88 10.46 -14.33
N PHE A 390 8.67 9.49 -13.44
CA PHE A 390 9.07 8.10 -13.67
C PHE A 390 7.96 7.28 -14.34
N ASP A 391 6.78 7.26 -13.74
CA ASP A 391 5.63 6.48 -14.22
C ASP A 391 4.66 7.43 -14.94
N ASP A 392 4.32 7.10 -16.18
CA ASP A 392 3.43 7.93 -17.00
C ASP A 392 1.93 7.63 -16.73
N GLY A 393 1.62 6.60 -15.92
CA GLY A 393 0.27 6.26 -15.49
C GLY A 393 -0.27 7.13 -14.36
N ALA A 394 -1.45 6.77 -13.86
CA ALA A 394 -2.19 7.56 -12.89
C ALA A 394 -2.05 7.06 -11.43
N SER A 395 -1.55 5.85 -11.21
CA SER A 395 -1.70 5.18 -9.89
C SER A 395 -0.41 5.06 -9.08
N LEU A 396 0.78 5.18 -9.68
CA LEU A 396 2.04 5.06 -8.91
C LEU A 396 2.31 6.33 -8.10
N SER A 397 2.18 6.21 -6.78
CA SER A 397 2.32 7.32 -5.86
C SER A 397 3.63 7.33 -5.07
N MET A 398 4.25 6.17 -4.87
CA MET A 398 5.49 6.05 -4.13
C MET A 398 6.33 4.90 -4.67
N LEU A 399 7.64 5.03 -4.57
CA LEU A 399 8.58 3.96 -4.87
C LEU A 399 9.52 3.79 -3.67
N THR A 400 9.62 2.57 -3.15
CA THR A 400 10.58 2.22 -2.11
C THR A 400 11.59 1.21 -2.65
N VAL A 401 12.87 1.43 -2.37
CA VAL A 401 13.95 0.57 -2.88
C VAL A 401 14.34 -0.47 -1.84
N LEU A 402 14.76 -1.64 -2.32
CA LEU A 402 15.26 -2.70 -1.46
C LEU A 402 16.51 -2.20 -0.72
N TYR A 403 16.48 -2.31 0.61
CA TYR A 403 17.65 -2.06 1.43
C TYR A 403 18.48 -3.34 1.55
N PRO A 404 19.73 -3.35 1.08
CA PRO A 404 20.54 -4.55 1.07
C PRO A 404 21.13 -4.88 2.43
N GLU A 405 21.16 -6.16 2.74
CA GLU A 405 22.00 -6.70 3.80
C GLU A 405 23.50 -6.63 3.45
N ASN A 406 23.83 -6.64 2.14
CA ASN A 406 25.19 -6.58 1.59
C ASN A 406 25.26 -5.61 0.40
N ALA A 407 26.44 -4.97 0.22
CA ALA A 407 26.69 -3.93 -0.79
C ALA A 407 26.50 -4.33 -2.28
N ASN A 408 26.23 -5.59 -2.58
CA ASN A 408 26.01 -6.11 -3.94
C ASN A 408 24.54 -6.28 -4.29
N SER A 409 23.67 -5.54 -3.66
CA SER A 409 22.25 -5.73 -3.82
C SER A 409 21.72 -5.30 -5.16
N ASN A 410 20.74 -6.03 -5.55
CA ASN A 410 19.93 -5.84 -6.71
C ASN A 410 19.21 -4.49 -6.66
N ASN A 411 19.10 -3.84 -7.78
CA ASN A 411 18.36 -2.62 -8.06
C ASN A 411 16.84 -2.82 -8.00
N LEU A 412 16.36 -3.44 -6.91
CA LEU A 412 14.96 -3.78 -6.71
C LEU A 412 14.19 -2.65 -6.03
N ALA A 413 12.95 -2.48 -6.46
CA ALA A 413 12.00 -1.56 -5.84
C ALA A 413 10.60 -2.15 -5.80
N LEU A 414 9.78 -1.65 -4.88
CA LEU A 414 8.34 -1.83 -4.86
C LEU A 414 7.68 -0.47 -4.95
N GLY A 415 6.74 -0.32 -5.89
CA GLY A 415 5.89 0.85 -5.96
C GLY A 415 4.65 0.70 -5.10
N TRP A 416 4.10 1.79 -4.62
CA TRP A 416 2.78 1.85 -4.01
C TRP A 416 1.78 2.44 -5.00
N LEU A 417 0.77 1.66 -5.33
CA LEU A 417 -0.31 2.05 -6.21
C LEU A 417 -1.43 2.62 -5.35
N ASP A 418 -1.50 3.95 -5.31
CA ASP A 418 -2.55 4.68 -4.59
C ASP A 418 -3.73 4.92 -5.52
N ASN A 419 -4.78 4.16 -5.32
CA ASN A 419 -6.00 4.28 -6.13
C ASN A 419 -6.92 5.43 -5.68
N SER A 420 -6.41 6.44 -4.98
CA SER A 420 -7.21 7.59 -4.53
C SER A 420 -7.87 8.34 -5.68
N VAL A 421 -7.19 8.46 -6.81
CA VAL A 421 -7.74 9.05 -8.03
C VAL A 421 -8.89 8.17 -8.55
N ASP A 422 -8.65 6.87 -8.64
CA ASP A 422 -9.62 5.91 -9.12
C ASP A 422 -10.83 5.77 -8.16
N LYS A 423 -10.61 5.84 -6.85
CA LYS A 423 -11.69 5.90 -5.85
C LYS A 423 -12.62 7.09 -6.08
N LYS A 424 -12.05 8.26 -6.36
CA LYS A 424 -12.84 9.45 -6.69
C LYS A 424 -13.57 9.32 -8.01
N MET A 425 -12.92 8.71 -9.02
CA MET A 425 -13.48 8.54 -10.36
C MET A 425 -14.52 7.43 -10.43
N PHE A 426 -14.31 6.32 -9.72
CA PHE A 426 -15.16 5.13 -9.80
C PHE A 426 -16.06 4.93 -8.58
N GLY A 427 -16.03 5.83 -7.61
CA GLY A 427 -16.90 5.81 -6.42
C GLY A 427 -16.69 4.59 -5.52
N LEU A 428 -15.46 4.08 -5.40
CA LEU A 428 -15.25 2.75 -4.88
C LEU A 428 -14.78 2.63 -3.45
N ASN A 429 -15.50 1.78 -2.74
CA ASN A 429 -15.12 1.12 -1.50
C ASN A 429 -14.29 -0.16 -1.72
N VAL A 430 -13.78 -0.43 -2.93
CA VAL A 430 -13.57 -1.83 -3.29
C VAL A 430 -12.14 -2.29 -3.15
N TYR A 431 -11.15 -1.41 -3.17
CA TYR A 431 -9.79 -1.95 -3.23
C TYR A 431 -8.85 -1.17 -2.35
N GLY A 432 -8.41 -1.86 -1.32
CA GLY A 432 -7.18 -1.51 -0.65
C GLY A 432 -6.08 -1.29 -1.69
N ASN A 433 -5.27 -0.27 -1.50
CA ASN A 433 -4.11 -0.03 -2.32
C ASN A 433 -3.22 -1.29 -2.31
N CYS A 434 -2.37 -1.44 -3.31
CA CYS A 434 -1.44 -2.55 -3.39
C CYS A 434 -0.08 -2.07 -3.86
N ASN A 435 0.90 -2.96 -3.84
CA ASN A 435 2.21 -2.65 -4.39
C ASN A 435 2.30 -3.09 -5.85
N THR A 436 3.19 -2.48 -6.64
CA THR A 436 3.57 -2.97 -7.98
C THR A 436 4.14 -4.37 -7.89
N LEU A 437 4.32 -5.04 -9.02
CA LEU A 437 5.30 -6.11 -9.08
C LEU A 437 6.65 -5.59 -8.59
N PRO A 438 7.51 -6.46 -8.00
CA PRO A 438 8.88 -6.09 -7.75
C PRO A 438 9.56 -5.66 -9.04
N LEU A 439 10.08 -4.44 -9.05
CA LEU A 439 10.67 -3.79 -10.21
C LEU A 439 12.19 -3.86 -10.16
N SER A 440 12.83 -4.26 -11.25
CA SER A 440 14.27 -4.09 -11.46
C SER A 440 14.51 -2.76 -12.17
N LEU A 441 15.05 -1.78 -11.42
CA LEU A 441 15.34 -0.45 -11.93
C LEU A 441 16.65 -0.42 -12.71
N PHE A 442 16.72 0.39 -13.75
CA PHE A 442 17.93 0.64 -14.53
C PHE A 442 17.91 2.04 -15.14
N LEU A 443 19.07 2.55 -15.46
CA LEU A 443 19.20 3.75 -16.29
C LEU A 443 19.50 3.36 -17.73
N TYR A 444 19.10 4.20 -18.66
CA TYR A 444 19.49 4.13 -20.07
C TYR A 444 19.77 5.54 -20.59
N GLU A 445 20.67 5.63 -21.56
CA GLU A 445 21.01 6.92 -22.16
C GLU A 445 20.18 7.17 -23.41
N LYS A 446 19.66 8.40 -23.53
CA LYS A 446 18.96 8.89 -24.72
C LYS A 446 19.21 10.39 -24.89
N GLY A 447 19.75 10.77 -26.05
CA GLY A 447 20.02 12.19 -26.33
C GLY A 447 20.97 12.86 -25.34
N GLY A 448 21.95 12.13 -24.80
CA GLY A 448 22.90 12.62 -23.80
C GLY A 448 22.33 12.73 -22.38
N LYS A 449 21.09 12.27 -22.12
CA LYS A 449 20.46 12.22 -20.81
C LYS A 449 20.33 10.81 -20.29
N TYR A 450 20.45 10.61 -18.99
CA TYR A 450 20.15 9.35 -18.32
C TYR A 450 18.68 9.31 -17.92
N LEU A 451 17.96 8.30 -18.38
CA LEU A 451 16.54 8.09 -18.10
C LEU A 451 16.35 6.82 -17.28
N LEU A 452 15.41 6.88 -16.31
CA LEU A 452 15.05 5.74 -15.48
C LEU A 452 14.05 4.85 -16.19
N GLY A 453 14.33 3.55 -16.18
CA GLY A 453 13.43 2.51 -16.63
C GLY A 453 13.27 1.41 -15.59
N ALA A 454 12.25 0.57 -15.75
CA ALA A 454 12.00 -0.58 -14.89
C ALA A 454 11.41 -1.75 -15.65
N ASN A 455 11.75 -2.96 -15.21
CA ASN A 455 11.10 -4.19 -15.65
C ASN A 455 10.62 -4.98 -14.42
N PRO A 456 9.56 -5.77 -14.54
CA PRO A 456 9.24 -6.75 -13.51
C PRO A 456 10.45 -7.67 -13.28
N TYR A 457 10.92 -7.71 -12.03
CA TYR A 457 12.08 -8.52 -11.64
C TYR A 457 11.78 -10.01 -11.76
N ILE A 458 10.55 -10.40 -11.48
CA ILE A 458 10.17 -11.80 -11.40
C ILE A 458 9.92 -12.36 -12.79
N ASN A 459 10.53 -13.51 -13.06
CA ASN A 459 10.18 -14.29 -14.24
C ASN A 459 8.88 -15.06 -14.00
N LEU A 460 7.76 -14.40 -14.24
CA LEU A 460 6.43 -14.99 -14.08
C LEU A 460 6.23 -16.26 -14.92
N LYS A 461 7.02 -16.48 -16.00
CA LYS A 461 6.91 -17.67 -16.86
C LYS A 461 7.49 -18.93 -16.23
N SER A 462 8.47 -18.80 -15.34
CA SER A 462 9.21 -19.93 -14.76
C SER A 462 8.76 -20.30 -13.33
N ASN A 463 7.85 -19.54 -12.73
CA ASN A 463 7.40 -19.83 -11.38
C ASN A 463 6.45 -21.04 -11.38
N SER A 464 6.95 -22.17 -10.87
CA SER A 464 6.23 -23.45 -10.81
C SER A 464 5.03 -23.46 -9.85
N ASN A 465 4.98 -22.51 -8.93
CA ASN A 465 3.93 -22.45 -7.90
C ASN A 465 2.65 -21.78 -8.41
N LEU A 466 2.72 -21.06 -9.52
CA LEU A 466 1.55 -20.42 -10.14
C LEU A 466 0.97 -21.34 -11.21
N LYS A 467 -0.27 -21.76 -11.06
CA LYS A 467 -1.02 -22.49 -12.10
C LYS A 467 -1.25 -21.53 -13.26
N SER A 468 -0.57 -21.77 -14.39
CA SER A 468 -0.63 -20.91 -15.56
C SER A 468 -1.18 -21.63 -16.79
N GLN A 469 -1.91 -20.88 -17.59
CA GLN A 469 -2.28 -21.26 -18.95
C GLN A 469 -1.54 -20.36 -19.92
N VAL A 470 -0.97 -20.92 -20.96
CA VAL A 470 -0.18 -20.15 -21.93
C VAL A 470 -0.82 -20.26 -23.30
N TYR A 471 -1.16 -19.11 -23.87
CA TYR A 471 -1.47 -18.98 -25.27
C TYR A 471 -0.39 -18.16 -25.97
N SER A 472 0.08 -18.57 -27.15
CA SER A 472 1.14 -17.86 -27.85
C SER A 472 1.13 -18.10 -29.37
N PHE A 473 1.61 -17.10 -30.14
CA PHE A 473 1.92 -17.24 -31.54
C PHE A 473 3.19 -16.47 -31.92
N LYS A 474 3.91 -16.94 -32.95
CA LYS A 474 5.16 -16.29 -33.39
C LYS A 474 4.93 -15.00 -34.20
N SER A 475 3.96 -15.02 -35.12
CA SER A 475 3.68 -13.86 -35.97
C SER A 475 2.28 -13.97 -36.61
N LYS A 476 1.54 -12.86 -36.56
CA LYS A 476 0.22 -12.75 -37.22
C LYS A 476 0.12 -11.37 -37.88
N LYS A 477 -0.21 -11.35 -39.17
CA LYS A 477 -0.49 -10.11 -39.91
C LYS A 477 -1.93 -9.69 -39.61
N ILE A 478 -2.08 -8.48 -39.13
CA ILE A 478 -3.38 -7.91 -38.75
C ILE A 478 -3.78 -6.89 -39.80
N LYS A 479 -4.92 -7.14 -40.47
CA LYS A 479 -5.47 -6.29 -41.54
C LYS A 479 -6.82 -5.69 -41.16
N GLU A 480 -7.52 -6.34 -40.24
CA GLU A 480 -8.84 -6.00 -39.72
C GLU A 480 -8.93 -6.46 -38.27
N GLN A 481 -10.06 -6.23 -37.62
CA GLN A 481 -10.26 -6.74 -36.27
C GLN A 481 -9.96 -8.24 -36.21
N THR A 482 -9.01 -8.59 -35.38
CA THR A 482 -8.57 -9.98 -35.22
C THR A 482 -8.70 -10.36 -33.75
N VAL A 483 -9.66 -11.22 -33.46
CA VAL A 483 -9.86 -11.79 -32.13
C VAL A 483 -8.88 -12.95 -31.92
N ILE A 484 -8.41 -13.10 -30.67
CA ILE A 484 -7.58 -14.22 -30.25
C ILE A 484 -8.49 -15.28 -29.64
N ASP A 485 -9.11 -16.09 -30.51
CA ASP A 485 -10.24 -16.97 -30.19
C ASP A 485 -9.90 -18.09 -29.19
N ASP A 486 -8.66 -18.57 -29.17
CA ASP A 486 -8.26 -19.70 -28.34
C ASP A 486 -8.18 -19.36 -26.84
N PHE A 487 -8.35 -18.09 -26.47
CA PHE A 487 -8.26 -17.62 -25.09
C PHE A 487 -9.61 -17.62 -24.34
N VAL A 488 -10.72 -17.58 -25.08
CA VAL A 488 -12.10 -17.37 -24.60
C VAL A 488 -12.59 -18.39 -23.56
N GLN A 489 -12.04 -19.59 -23.51
CA GLN A 489 -12.51 -20.64 -22.58
C GLN A 489 -11.85 -20.63 -21.19
N ASN A 490 -10.89 -19.76 -20.96
CA ASN A 490 -9.99 -19.87 -19.81
C ASN A 490 -9.68 -18.52 -19.15
N SER A 491 -10.72 -17.77 -18.81
CA SER A 491 -10.56 -16.51 -18.06
C SER A 491 -9.76 -16.74 -16.76
N ALA A 492 -8.77 -15.91 -16.53
CA ALA A 492 -7.98 -15.90 -15.32
C ALA A 492 -8.08 -14.53 -14.65
N PRO A 493 -8.03 -14.45 -13.32
CA PRO A 493 -8.08 -13.17 -12.63
C PRO A 493 -6.81 -12.33 -12.78
N ALA A 494 -5.70 -12.92 -13.23
CA ALA A 494 -4.47 -12.21 -13.51
C ALA A 494 -3.80 -12.70 -14.81
N TYR A 495 -3.12 -11.78 -15.50
CA TYR A 495 -2.46 -12.04 -16.78
C TYR A 495 -1.10 -11.35 -16.88
N ASN A 496 -0.17 -12.02 -17.55
CA ASN A 496 1.05 -11.43 -18.09
C ASN A 496 1.03 -11.58 -19.62
N ILE A 497 0.80 -10.47 -20.32
CA ILE A 497 0.66 -10.40 -21.76
C ILE A 497 1.90 -9.73 -22.34
N SER A 498 2.49 -10.30 -23.36
CA SER A 498 3.61 -9.69 -24.08
C SER A 498 3.48 -9.87 -25.58
N PHE A 499 3.84 -8.85 -26.34
CA PHE A 499 3.87 -8.87 -27.80
C PHE A 499 4.73 -7.76 -28.36
N ASN A 500 5.04 -7.86 -29.66
CA ASN A 500 5.71 -6.82 -30.41
C ASN A 500 4.81 -6.34 -31.53
N ILE A 501 4.61 -5.03 -31.66
CA ILE A 501 3.95 -4.42 -32.80
C ILE A 501 5.02 -4.03 -33.81
N GLN A 502 5.05 -4.71 -34.95
CA GLN A 502 5.86 -4.31 -36.10
C GLN A 502 5.01 -3.39 -36.98
N LYS A 503 5.42 -2.12 -37.07
CA LYS A 503 4.76 -1.11 -37.89
C LYS A 503 4.77 -1.55 -39.36
N GLY A 504 3.54 -1.59 -39.93
CA GLY A 504 3.33 -1.65 -41.38
C GLY A 504 2.97 -0.27 -41.92
N ASP A 505 1.81 -0.18 -42.57
CA ASP A 505 1.19 1.05 -43.04
C ASP A 505 0.06 1.55 -42.09
N ALA A 506 -0.28 0.80 -41.03
CA ALA A 506 -1.25 1.24 -40.05
C ALA A 506 -0.78 2.51 -39.30
N LYS A 507 -1.69 3.46 -39.14
CA LYS A 507 -1.43 4.67 -38.32
C LYS A 507 -1.61 4.42 -36.84
N THR A 508 -2.66 3.66 -36.48
CA THR A 508 -2.88 3.26 -35.10
C THR A 508 -3.19 1.76 -35.03
N VAL A 509 -2.91 1.18 -33.85
CA VAL A 509 -3.25 -0.20 -33.54
C VAL A 509 -3.88 -0.22 -32.15
N GLU A 510 -5.10 -0.73 -32.05
CA GLU A 510 -5.72 -1.01 -30.78
C GLU A 510 -5.43 -2.46 -30.36
N PHE A 511 -5.04 -2.65 -29.11
CA PHE A 511 -5.15 -3.91 -28.40
C PHE A 511 -6.28 -3.77 -27.40
N ARG A 512 -7.24 -4.68 -27.43
CA ARG A 512 -8.42 -4.64 -26.54
C ARG A 512 -8.45 -5.87 -25.65
N MET A 513 -8.74 -5.67 -24.38
CA MET A 513 -9.10 -6.71 -23.42
C MET A 513 -10.56 -6.46 -23.01
N TYR A 514 -11.42 -7.43 -23.12
CA TYR A 514 -12.83 -7.31 -22.77
C TYR A 514 -13.41 -8.62 -22.28
N ASN A 515 -14.63 -8.58 -21.73
CA ASN A 515 -15.36 -9.74 -21.26
C ASN A 515 -16.84 -9.71 -21.68
N GLN A 516 -17.57 -10.78 -21.39
CA GLN A 516 -18.98 -10.95 -21.75
C GLN A 516 -19.92 -9.93 -21.08
N LYS A 517 -19.47 -9.19 -20.07
CA LYS A 517 -20.20 -8.09 -19.43
C LYS A 517 -19.98 -6.74 -20.10
N ASN A 518 -19.30 -6.71 -21.25
CA ASN A 518 -18.88 -5.51 -21.96
C ASN A 518 -17.95 -4.58 -21.16
N GLU A 519 -17.27 -5.11 -20.13
CA GLU A 519 -16.17 -4.42 -19.51
C GLU A 519 -14.97 -4.48 -20.47
N ILE A 520 -14.32 -3.35 -20.71
CA ILE A 520 -13.26 -3.25 -21.73
C ILE A 520 -12.16 -2.27 -21.31
N VAL A 521 -10.91 -2.64 -21.58
CA VAL A 521 -9.74 -1.76 -21.59
C VAL A 521 -9.17 -1.75 -23.01
N ILE A 522 -8.90 -0.55 -23.52
CA ILE A 522 -8.37 -0.34 -24.87
C ILE A 522 -6.97 0.31 -24.76
N PHE A 523 -5.99 -0.32 -25.37
CA PHE A 523 -4.64 0.20 -25.53
C PHE A 523 -4.51 0.69 -26.97
N ASN A 524 -4.56 2.00 -27.16
CA ASN A 524 -4.48 2.62 -28.47
C ASN A 524 -3.03 3.10 -28.75
N PHE A 525 -2.32 2.38 -29.60
CA PHE A 525 -0.96 2.70 -30.02
C PHE A 525 -1.00 3.60 -31.27
N ASP A 526 -0.77 4.90 -31.12
CA ASP A 526 -0.53 5.82 -32.24
C ASP A 526 0.92 5.64 -32.73
N LEU A 527 1.06 4.98 -33.87
CA LEU A 527 2.35 4.67 -34.47
C LEU A 527 2.94 5.83 -35.29
N VAL A 528 2.19 6.91 -35.44
CA VAL A 528 2.62 8.16 -36.09
C VAL A 528 3.24 9.10 -35.07
N ARG A 529 2.55 9.28 -33.95
CA ARG A 529 3.01 10.14 -32.85
C ARG A 529 3.88 9.42 -31.83
N ASN A 530 3.97 8.08 -31.92
CA ASN A 530 4.65 7.22 -30.94
C ASN A 530 4.11 7.42 -29.52
N GLN A 531 2.81 7.28 -29.38
CA GLN A 531 2.08 7.45 -28.12
C GLN A 531 1.13 6.28 -27.88
N LEU A 532 1.05 5.85 -26.61
CA LEU A 532 0.04 4.92 -26.14
C LEU A 532 -0.97 5.71 -25.30
N VAL A 533 -2.25 5.56 -25.61
CA VAL A 533 -3.36 5.98 -24.76
C VAL A 533 -4.05 4.73 -24.22
N VAL A 534 -4.20 4.65 -22.90
CA VAL A 534 -4.95 3.58 -22.24
C VAL A 534 -6.36 4.10 -21.91
N ASP A 535 -7.36 3.59 -22.59
CA ASP A 535 -8.77 3.89 -22.30
C ASP A 535 -9.34 2.80 -21.40
N ARG A 536 -9.64 3.16 -20.16
CA ARG A 536 -10.19 2.29 -19.11
C ARG A 536 -11.55 2.75 -18.60
N LYS A 537 -12.19 3.70 -19.27
CA LYS A 537 -13.50 4.28 -18.89
C LYS A 537 -14.61 3.24 -18.77
N LYS A 538 -14.52 2.16 -19.52
CA LYS A 538 -15.47 1.04 -19.51
C LYS A 538 -14.87 -0.23 -18.91
N SER A 539 -13.84 -0.10 -18.08
CA SER A 539 -13.20 -1.28 -17.47
C SER A 539 -14.06 -1.99 -16.44
N GLY A 540 -15.18 -1.40 -16.01
CA GLY A 540 -16.12 -1.96 -15.05
C GLY A 540 -17.24 -1.00 -14.69
N ILE A 541 -17.84 -1.17 -13.53
CA ILE A 541 -18.92 -0.31 -13.04
C ILE A 541 -18.38 1.07 -12.72
N ILE A 542 -18.91 2.09 -13.40
CA ILE A 542 -18.63 3.49 -13.11
C ILE A 542 -19.84 4.07 -12.36
N PRO A 543 -19.74 4.34 -11.05
CA PRO A 543 -20.87 4.82 -10.26
C PRO A 543 -21.22 6.28 -10.49
N VAL A 544 -20.36 7.08 -11.11
CA VAL A 544 -20.51 8.54 -11.17
C VAL A 544 -20.67 9.01 -12.61
N ASN A 545 -21.66 9.90 -12.82
CA ASN A 545 -21.91 10.60 -14.09
C ASN A 545 -20.83 11.65 -14.45
N GLU A 546 -19.66 11.60 -13.83
CA GLU A 546 -18.59 12.52 -14.13
C GLU A 546 -17.77 12.03 -15.33
N PHE A 547 -17.51 12.95 -16.24
CA PHE A 547 -16.71 12.72 -17.44
C PHE A 547 -15.26 12.45 -17.01
N VAL A 548 -14.83 11.21 -17.17
CA VAL A 548 -13.43 10.83 -16.91
C VAL A 548 -12.61 11.19 -18.15
N GLU A 549 -11.70 12.14 -18.03
CA GLU A 549 -10.73 12.44 -19.08
C GLU A 549 -9.91 11.18 -19.40
N PRO A 550 -9.52 10.96 -20.67
CA PRO A 550 -8.54 9.93 -20.99
C PRO A 550 -7.23 10.18 -20.23
N ASP A 551 -6.58 9.10 -19.83
CA ASP A 551 -5.25 9.21 -19.24
C ASP A 551 -4.28 9.92 -20.21
N GLU A 552 -3.28 10.64 -19.68
CA GLU A 552 -2.28 11.30 -20.51
C GLU A 552 -1.55 10.29 -21.40
N PRO A 553 -1.23 10.65 -22.67
CA PRO A 553 -0.53 9.76 -23.56
C PRO A 553 0.88 9.40 -23.07
N VAL A 554 1.18 8.12 -23.00
CA VAL A 554 2.52 7.59 -22.70
C VAL A 554 3.37 7.65 -23.98
N ALA A 555 4.35 8.55 -24.00
CA ALA A 555 5.25 8.64 -25.13
C ALA A 555 6.24 7.45 -25.15
N PHE A 556 6.42 6.78 -26.28
CA PHE A 556 7.41 5.74 -26.47
C PHE A 556 8.38 6.07 -27.60
N GLU A 557 9.47 5.31 -27.69
CA GLU A 557 10.49 5.57 -28.70
C GLU A 557 10.02 5.15 -30.10
N GLU A 558 10.35 5.97 -31.11
CA GLU A 558 10.13 5.59 -32.50
C GLU A 558 11.03 4.39 -32.87
N ASN A 559 10.41 3.25 -33.05
CA ASN A 559 11.06 2.01 -33.42
C ASN A 559 10.25 1.29 -34.52
N LYS A 560 10.92 0.54 -35.36
CA LYS A 560 10.24 -0.37 -36.34
C LYS A 560 9.40 -1.43 -35.61
N ILE A 561 9.76 -1.74 -34.37
CA ILE A 561 9.10 -2.73 -33.54
C ILE A 561 8.94 -2.13 -32.15
N THR A 562 7.70 -2.01 -31.68
CA THR A 562 7.38 -1.60 -30.31
C THR A 562 7.15 -2.85 -29.47
N ASN A 563 7.99 -3.03 -28.45
CA ASN A 563 7.82 -4.10 -27.47
C ASN A 563 6.83 -3.66 -26.39
N VAL A 564 5.88 -4.52 -26.10
CA VAL A 564 4.80 -4.28 -25.12
C VAL A 564 4.72 -5.43 -24.15
N ARG A 565 4.70 -5.13 -22.87
CA ARG A 565 4.33 -6.06 -21.80
C ARG A 565 3.24 -5.44 -20.95
N ILE A 566 2.18 -6.18 -20.65
CA ILE A 566 1.04 -5.76 -19.86
C ILE A 566 0.85 -6.81 -18.77
N VAL A 567 0.79 -6.37 -17.51
CA VAL A 567 0.42 -7.22 -16.38
C VAL A 567 -0.90 -6.74 -15.84
N VAL A 568 -1.85 -7.63 -15.76
CA VAL A 568 -3.18 -7.37 -15.20
C VAL A 568 -3.37 -8.27 -14.00
N ASP A 569 -3.83 -7.72 -12.89
CA ASP A 569 -4.13 -8.50 -11.69
C ASP A 569 -5.33 -7.90 -10.97
N LYS A 570 -6.48 -8.54 -11.15
CA LYS A 570 -7.77 -8.03 -10.67
C LYS A 570 -7.99 -6.57 -11.15
N ASN A 571 -7.69 -5.62 -10.29
CA ASN A 571 -8.00 -4.21 -10.51
C ASN A 571 -6.79 -3.36 -10.84
N LEU A 572 -5.72 -4.00 -11.19
CA LEU A 572 -4.45 -3.38 -11.48
C LEU A 572 -4.02 -3.65 -12.89
N LEU A 573 -3.33 -2.68 -13.44
CA LEU A 573 -2.75 -2.71 -14.76
C LEU A 573 -1.38 -2.05 -14.74
N GLU A 574 -0.34 -2.80 -15.08
CA GLU A 574 1.01 -2.28 -15.30
C GLU A 574 1.42 -2.49 -16.76
N VAL A 575 1.91 -1.43 -17.39
CA VAL A 575 2.35 -1.43 -18.79
C VAL A 575 3.83 -1.08 -18.86
N PHE A 576 4.58 -1.91 -19.58
CA PHE A 576 6.00 -1.72 -19.83
C PHE A 576 6.23 -1.68 -21.34
N LEU A 577 6.82 -0.59 -21.84
CA LEU A 577 7.11 -0.41 -23.26
C LEU A 577 8.61 -0.40 -23.51
N ASN A 578 9.01 -0.93 -24.65
CA ASN A 578 10.39 -0.91 -25.13
C ASN A 578 11.40 -1.44 -24.09
N ASP A 579 11.14 -2.66 -23.59
CA ASP A 579 11.94 -3.33 -22.56
C ASP A 579 12.05 -2.52 -21.26
N GLY A 580 10.93 -1.92 -20.84
CA GLY A 580 10.81 -1.19 -19.59
C GLY A 580 11.38 0.24 -19.61
N ARG A 581 11.67 0.79 -20.77
CA ARG A 581 12.10 2.19 -20.91
C ARG A 581 10.98 3.18 -20.58
N LYS A 582 9.74 2.73 -20.69
CA LYS A 582 8.55 3.44 -20.25
C LYS A 582 7.67 2.52 -19.43
N VAL A 583 7.15 3.08 -18.34
CA VAL A 583 6.27 2.40 -17.39
C VAL A 583 5.03 3.23 -17.18
N ALA A 584 3.88 2.57 -17.08
CA ALA A 584 2.63 3.23 -16.73
C ALA A 584 1.75 2.28 -15.91
N SER A 585 1.28 2.75 -14.75
CA SER A 585 0.50 1.97 -13.80
C SER A 585 -0.88 2.60 -13.60
N TYR A 586 -1.91 1.75 -13.61
CA TYR A 586 -3.30 2.19 -13.56
C TYR A 586 -4.16 1.28 -12.67
N GLY A 587 -5.16 1.87 -12.01
CA GLY A 587 -6.30 1.13 -11.49
C GLY A 587 -7.31 0.81 -12.60
N ILE A 588 -7.96 -0.34 -12.51
CA ILE A 588 -9.12 -0.73 -13.32
C ILE A 588 -10.22 -1.28 -12.42
N ASN A 589 -11.47 -1.27 -12.88
CA ASN A 589 -12.61 -1.67 -12.05
C ASN A 589 -13.42 -2.81 -12.64
N SER A 590 -12.76 -3.82 -13.17
CA SER A 590 -13.45 -4.97 -13.74
C SER A 590 -14.03 -5.86 -12.64
N ALA A 591 -15.34 -6.09 -12.67
CA ALA A 591 -16.00 -7.02 -11.76
C ALA A 591 -15.75 -8.49 -12.15
N ASN A 592 -15.40 -8.72 -13.42
CA ASN A 592 -15.11 -10.05 -13.96
C ASN A 592 -13.77 -10.06 -14.68
N PRO A 593 -13.07 -11.20 -14.70
CA PRO A 593 -11.85 -11.32 -15.50
C PRO A 593 -12.11 -11.02 -16.98
N PHE A 594 -11.15 -10.38 -17.64
CA PHE A 594 -11.16 -10.28 -19.10
C PHE A 594 -10.93 -11.66 -19.71
N ASP A 595 -11.76 -12.04 -20.65
CA ASP A 595 -11.74 -13.37 -21.29
C ASP A 595 -11.45 -13.32 -22.79
N THR A 596 -11.44 -12.15 -23.39
CA THR A 596 -11.26 -11.96 -24.81
C THR A 596 -10.25 -10.87 -25.12
N PHE A 597 -9.33 -11.17 -26.08
CA PHE A 597 -8.34 -10.23 -26.56
C PHE A 597 -8.48 -10.04 -28.08
N SER A 598 -8.28 -8.81 -28.55
CA SER A 598 -8.30 -8.54 -29.98
C SER A 598 -7.34 -7.42 -30.38
N PHE A 599 -6.93 -7.45 -31.66
CA PHE A 599 -6.17 -6.39 -32.30
C PHE A 599 -7.00 -5.75 -33.41
N ILE A 600 -6.95 -4.42 -33.52
CA ILE A 600 -7.59 -3.66 -34.58
C ILE A 600 -6.61 -2.64 -35.14
N PRO A 601 -6.15 -2.78 -36.38
CA PRO A 601 -5.36 -1.76 -37.04
C PRO A 601 -6.29 -0.74 -37.70
N HIS A 602 -5.92 0.53 -37.71
CA HIS A 602 -6.62 1.59 -38.41
C HIS A 602 -5.70 2.21 -39.48
N ASP A 603 -6.31 2.56 -40.61
CA ASP A 603 -5.65 3.17 -41.75
C ASP A 603 -4.45 2.37 -42.29
N GLY A 604 -4.61 1.03 -42.30
CA GLY A 604 -3.57 0.15 -42.83
C GLY A 604 -3.48 -1.19 -42.11
N LYS A 605 -2.32 -1.81 -42.12
CA LYS A 605 -2.04 -3.12 -41.53
C LYS A 605 -0.78 -3.07 -40.67
N CYS A 606 -0.71 -3.95 -39.66
CA CYS A 606 0.49 -4.19 -38.88
C CYS A 606 0.79 -5.70 -38.79
N THR A 607 1.89 -6.03 -38.12
CA THR A 607 2.22 -7.42 -37.78
C THR A 607 2.47 -7.50 -36.26
N VAL A 608 1.72 -8.36 -35.60
CA VAL A 608 1.95 -8.70 -34.19
C VAL A 608 2.86 -9.91 -34.12
N LYS A 609 3.98 -9.79 -33.42
CA LYS A 609 4.98 -10.84 -33.26
C LYS A 609 5.17 -11.24 -31.82
N ASN A 610 5.58 -12.48 -31.59
CA ASN A 610 5.93 -13.02 -30.28
C ASN A 610 4.84 -12.79 -29.23
N PHE A 611 3.58 -12.92 -29.63
CA PHE A 611 2.47 -12.80 -28.68
C PHE A 611 2.52 -13.94 -27.69
N SER A 612 2.35 -13.60 -26.41
CA SER A 612 2.20 -14.55 -25.32
C SER A 612 1.27 -13.96 -24.28
N ALA A 613 0.23 -14.68 -23.94
CA ALA A 613 -0.65 -14.38 -22.82
C ALA A 613 -0.61 -15.54 -21.83
N ILE A 614 -0.28 -15.26 -20.58
CA ILE A 614 -0.20 -16.25 -19.51
C ILE A 614 -1.23 -15.84 -18.45
N GLY A 615 -2.20 -16.70 -18.21
CA GLY A 615 -3.19 -16.54 -17.16
C GLY A 615 -2.77 -17.24 -15.88
N TYR A 616 -3.02 -16.62 -14.73
CA TYR A 616 -2.69 -17.12 -13.40
C TYR A 616 -3.97 -17.31 -12.59
N LYS A 617 -4.02 -18.42 -11.84
CA LYS A 617 -5.11 -18.76 -10.92
C LYS A 617 -4.49 -19.23 -9.61
N TYR A 618 -5.21 -19.06 -8.50
CA TYR A 618 -4.87 -19.70 -7.23
C TYR A 618 -4.99 -21.23 -7.33
#